data_d9740a3792c5be375fa2304c9612db19
#
_entry.id   d9740a3792c5be375fa2304c9612db19
#
_cell.length_a   1.000
_cell.length_b   1.000
_cell.length_c   1.000
_cell.angle_alpha   90.00
_cell.angle_beta   90.00
_cell.angle_gamma   90.00
#
_symmetry.space_group_name_H-M   'P 1'
#
loop_
_entity.id
_entity.type
_entity.pdbx_description
1 polymer ?
#
loop_
_entity_poly.entity_id
_entity_poly.type
_entity_poly.pdbx_seq_one_letter_code
_entity_poly.pdbx_strand_id
1 'polypeptide(L)'
;MAKEIKNLLINSIHNRILSRFIASYFIGLLIDIGCGEKPYAEMAKPYVKLHIGVDHEETLHDKSNIDRFGTAYEIPAKDGEFDCALCTAVLEHLEEPDKAIKETNRVLKEGEYAIYTVPLFWHLHEEPRDFYRYTKYGLKYLFEKNGFEIVELKPLSGFCVTFAQELIYYIWRFRIGGKLNPLWWIIPVISLFIQGICYLLNKIDRSEEFTWMYLVVAKKI
;
A
#
# COMPACT_ATOMS: atom_id res chain seq x y z
N MET A 1 13.15 -13.94 5.98
CA MET A 1 12.40 -15.08 6.62
C MET A 1 11.53 -14.66 7.80
N ALA A 2 12.02 -14.10 8.91
CA ALA A 2 11.17 -13.75 10.07
C ALA A 2 10.17 -12.60 9.79
N LYS A 3 10.59 -11.57 9.05
CA LYS A 3 9.75 -10.44 8.64
C LYS A 3 8.61 -10.90 7.71
N GLU A 4 8.87 -11.89 6.87
CA GLU A 4 7.91 -12.50 5.94
C GLU A 4 6.83 -13.31 6.69
N ILE A 5 7.22 -14.11 7.69
CA ILE A 5 6.26 -14.91 8.49
C ILE A 5 5.25 -14.01 9.21
N LYS A 6 5.70 -12.89 9.76
CA LYS A 6 4.84 -11.95 10.49
C LYS A 6 3.72 -11.39 9.62
N ASN A 7 3.96 -11.17 8.33
CA ASN A 7 3.08 -10.49 7.40
C ASN A 7 2.50 -11.40 6.32
N LEU A 8 2.65 -12.71 6.44
CA LEU A 8 2.32 -13.67 5.38
C LEU A 8 0.87 -13.54 4.88
N LEU A 9 -0.09 -13.45 5.80
CA LEU A 9 -1.52 -13.36 5.46
C LEU A 9 -1.86 -12.03 4.80
N ILE A 10 -1.45 -10.91 5.41
CA ILE A 10 -1.78 -9.59 4.87
C ILE A 10 -1.11 -9.35 3.52
N ASN A 11 0.16 -9.77 3.34
CA ASN A 11 0.85 -9.69 2.06
C ASN A 11 0.15 -10.55 0.99
N SER A 12 -0.29 -11.75 1.36
CA SER A 12 -1.05 -12.63 0.46
C SER A 12 -2.37 -12.00 0.01
N ILE A 13 -3.12 -11.39 0.95
CA ILE A 13 -4.38 -10.71 0.64
C ILE A 13 -4.12 -9.48 -0.24
N HIS A 14 -3.17 -8.62 0.16
CA HIS A 14 -2.79 -7.42 -0.56
C HIS A 14 -2.40 -7.74 -2.00
N ASN A 15 -1.41 -8.63 -2.18
CA ASN A 15 -0.89 -8.97 -3.50
C ASN A 15 -1.95 -9.60 -4.40
N ARG A 16 -2.81 -10.48 -3.86
CA ARG A 16 -3.90 -11.09 -4.60
C ARG A 16 -4.94 -10.06 -5.09
N ILE A 17 -5.27 -9.08 -4.25
CA ILE A 17 -6.23 -8.05 -4.61
C ILE A 17 -5.56 -7.06 -5.57
N LEU A 18 -4.40 -6.53 -5.23
CA LEU A 18 -3.68 -5.56 -6.06
C LEU A 18 -3.41 -6.10 -7.48
N SER A 19 -3.00 -7.38 -7.61
CA SER A 19 -2.74 -7.98 -8.92
C SER A 19 -3.96 -7.99 -9.85
N ARG A 20 -5.17 -8.16 -9.30
CA ARG A 20 -6.42 -8.11 -10.09
C ARG A 20 -6.69 -6.72 -10.61
N PHE A 21 -6.47 -5.70 -9.77
CA PHE A 21 -6.69 -4.31 -10.16
C PHE A 21 -5.62 -3.81 -11.14
N ILE A 22 -4.36 -4.17 -10.93
CA ILE A 22 -3.29 -3.92 -11.90
C ILE A 22 -3.66 -4.53 -13.26
N ALA A 23 -4.08 -5.79 -13.30
CA ALA A 23 -4.49 -6.45 -14.54
C ALA A 23 -5.68 -5.80 -15.25
N SER A 24 -6.55 -5.11 -14.49
CA SER A 24 -7.75 -4.49 -15.05
C SER A 24 -7.56 -3.05 -15.53
N TYR A 25 -6.61 -2.32 -14.92
CA TYR A 25 -6.50 -0.87 -15.12
C TYR A 25 -5.14 -0.40 -15.64
N PHE A 26 -4.08 -1.22 -15.57
CA PHE A 26 -2.76 -0.77 -15.99
C PHE A 26 -2.49 -1.04 -17.46
N ILE A 27 -1.94 -0.02 -18.12
CA ILE A 27 -1.50 -0.05 -19.50
C ILE A 27 -0.28 0.88 -19.68
N GLY A 28 0.44 0.73 -20.77
CA GLY A 28 1.39 1.71 -21.29
C GLY A 28 2.52 2.09 -20.32
N LEU A 29 2.64 3.37 -19.99
CA LEU A 29 3.68 3.92 -19.14
C LEU A 29 3.16 4.10 -17.71
N LEU A 30 3.71 3.33 -16.77
CA LEU A 30 3.37 3.36 -15.36
C LEU A 30 4.32 4.29 -14.58
N ILE A 31 3.76 5.16 -13.74
CA ILE A 31 4.49 5.80 -12.66
C ILE A 31 4.19 5.11 -11.32
N ASP A 32 5.23 4.81 -10.54
CA ASP A 32 5.16 4.24 -9.20
C ASP A 32 5.70 5.29 -8.21
N ILE A 33 4.80 5.88 -7.43
CA ILE A 33 5.07 7.03 -6.56
C ILE A 33 5.37 6.52 -5.15
N GLY A 34 6.54 6.86 -4.61
CA GLY A 34 7.07 6.26 -3.40
C GLY A 34 7.42 4.79 -3.64
N CYS A 35 8.13 4.54 -4.75
CA CYS A 35 8.32 3.19 -5.28
C CYS A 35 9.18 2.28 -4.39
N GLY A 36 10.00 2.83 -3.49
CA GLY A 36 10.95 2.07 -2.70
C GLY A 36 11.80 1.14 -3.59
N GLU A 37 11.78 -0.15 -3.27
CA GLU A 37 12.48 -1.19 -4.01
C GLU A 37 11.67 -1.75 -5.21
N LYS A 38 10.56 -1.12 -5.59
CA LYS A 38 9.61 -1.58 -6.61
C LYS A 38 9.08 -3.01 -6.37
N PRO A 39 8.49 -3.30 -5.21
CA PRO A 39 8.07 -4.67 -4.87
C PRO A 39 7.02 -5.25 -5.81
N TYR A 40 6.34 -4.43 -6.60
CA TYR A 40 5.27 -4.83 -7.53
C TYR A 40 5.71 -4.83 -9.00
N ALA A 41 6.99 -4.65 -9.30
CA ALA A 41 7.50 -4.58 -10.68
C ALA A 41 7.13 -5.83 -11.51
N GLU A 42 7.40 -7.03 -10.99
CA GLU A 42 7.06 -8.28 -11.71
C GLU A 42 5.54 -8.48 -11.84
N MET A 43 4.74 -7.93 -10.93
CA MET A 43 3.28 -7.98 -11.00
C MET A 43 2.73 -7.05 -12.11
N ALA A 44 3.31 -5.87 -12.27
CA ALA A 44 2.91 -4.89 -13.27
C ALA A 44 3.43 -5.19 -14.68
N LYS A 45 4.60 -5.81 -14.79
CA LYS A 45 5.33 -6.08 -16.04
C LYS A 45 4.51 -6.66 -17.21
N PRO A 46 3.54 -7.57 -17.00
CA PRO A 46 2.73 -8.10 -18.10
C PRO A 46 1.78 -7.07 -18.74
N TYR A 47 1.49 -5.99 -18.04
CA TYR A 47 0.43 -5.02 -18.40
C TYR A 47 0.97 -3.67 -18.87
N VAL A 48 2.21 -3.33 -18.50
CA VAL A 48 2.81 -2.04 -18.80
C VAL A 48 4.03 -2.17 -19.71
N LYS A 49 4.26 -1.17 -20.55
CA LYS A 49 5.43 -1.11 -21.44
C LYS A 49 6.70 -0.69 -20.69
N LEU A 50 6.54 0.20 -19.71
CA LEU A 50 7.62 0.72 -18.90
C LEU A 50 7.08 1.09 -17.50
N HIS A 51 7.88 0.80 -16.49
CA HIS A 51 7.58 1.08 -15.08
C HIS A 51 8.63 2.06 -14.53
N ILE A 52 8.23 3.31 -14.36
CA ILE A 52 9.07 4.38 -13.83
C ILE A 52 8.79 4.55 -12.35
N GLY A 53 9.79 4.28 -11.51
CA GLY A 53 9.73 4.51 -10.07
C GLY A 53 10.25 5.88 -9.69
N VAL A 54 9.49 6.57 -8.86
CA VAL A 54 9.88 7.85 -8.26
C VAL A 54 9.91 7.71 -6.74
N ASP A 55 11.02 8.16 -6.14
CA ASP A 55 11.16 8.24 -4.69
C ASP A 55 12.07 9.40 -4.32
N HIS A 56 12.06 9.83 -3.05
CA HIS A 56 12.85 10.94 -2.58
C HIS A 56 14.29 10.51 -2.25
N GLU A 57 15.22 11.46 -2.29
CA GLU A 57 16.65 11.19 -2.06
C GLU A 57 16.97 10.67 -0.65
N GLU A 58 16.14 11.00 0.33
CA GLU A 58 16.31 10.60 1.73
C GLU A 58 15.56 9.30 2.10
N THR A 59 15.08 8.53 1.09
CA THR A 59 14.40 7.26 1.35
C THR A 59 15.30 6.29 2.13
N LEU A 60 14.68 5.52 3.03
CA LEU A 60 15.35 4.47 3.81
C LEU A 60 15.52 3.16 3.04
N HIS A 61 14.94 3.06 1.84
CA HIS A 61 15.00 1.89 0.96
C HIS A 61 16.25 1.89 0.08
N ASP A 62 16.54 0.74 -0.52
CA ASP A 62 17.58 0.64 -1.55
C ASP A 62 17.17 1.48 -2.77
N LYS A 63 18.07 2.37 -3.17
CA LYS A 63 17.85 3.36 -4.24
C LYS A 63 18.12 2.81 -5.65
N SER A 64 18.60 1.57 -5.78
CA SER A 64 19.00 0.96 -7.06
C SER A 64 17.86 0.84 -8.08
N ASN A 65 16.62 0.82 -7.61
CA ASN A 65 15.42 0.69 -8.43
C ASN A 65 14.69 2.01 -8.69
N ILE A 66 15.19 3.14 -8.17
CA ILE A 66 14.61 4.46 -8.41
C ILE A 66 15.07 4.97 -9.77
N ASP A 67 14.14 5.29 -10.66
CA ASP A 67 14.45 5.83 -11.98
C ASP A 67 14.57 7.35 -11.97
N ARG A 68 13.75 8.01 -11.13
CA ARG A 68 13.74 9.47 -10.99
C ARG A 68 13.67 9.85 -9.52
N PHE A 69 14.56 10.70 -9.08
CA PHE A 69 14.50 11.29 -7.74
C PHE A 69 13.55 12.49 -7.74
N GLY A 70 12.58 12.48 -6.83
CA GLY A 70 11.60 13.52 -6.65
C GLY A 70 10.68 13.21 -5.47
N THR A 71 9.81 14.14 -5.12
CA THR A 71 8.83 13.93 -4.06
C THR A 71 7.45 13.64 -4.64
N ALA A 72 6.53 13.11 -3.83
CA ALA A 72 5.13 12.96 -4.23
C ALA A 72 4.44 14.32 -4.50
N TYR A 73 5.05 15.43 -4.05
CA TYR A 73 4.54 16.79 -4.24
C TYR A 73 5.07 17.48 -5.49
N GLU A 74 6.20 16.99 -6.01
CA GLU A 74 6.90 17.52 -7.18
C GLU A 74 7.54 16.34 -7.93
N ILE A 75 6.75 15.70 -8.77
CA ILE A 75 7.18 14.55 -9.57
C ILE A 75 7.94 15.07 -10.79
N PRO A 76 9.18 14.60 -11.05
CA PRO A 76 9.99 15.04 -12.20
C PRO A 76 9.45 14.45 -13.51
N ALA A 77 8.28 14.92 -13.92
CA ALA A 77 7.53 14.47 -15.09
C ALA A 77 6.71 15.61 -15.72
N LYS A 78 6.40 15.47 -17.00
CA LYS A 78 5.52 16.40 -17.71
C LYS A 78 4.06 16.14 -17.34
N ASP A 79 3.21 17.16 -17.58
CA ASP A 79 1.76 17.01 -17.48
C ASP A 79 1.27 15.94 -18.47
N GLY A 80 0.44 15.02 -17.99
CA GLY A 80 -0.12 13.95 -18.82
C GLY A 80 0.92 13.01 -19.42
N GLU A 81 2.03 12.75 -18.74
CA GLU A 81 3.08 11.84 -19.26
C GLU A 81 2.67 10.37 -19.16
N PHE A 82 1.95 9.97 -18.10
CA PHE A 82 1.74 8.57 -17.73
C PHE A 82 0.35 8.06 -18.07
N ASP A 83 0.29 6.77 -18.45
CA ASP A 83 -0.94 6.04 -18.76
C ASP A 83 -1.58 5.41 -17.50
N CYS A 84 -0.83 5.22 -16.43
CA CYS A 84 -1.35 4.76 -15.13
C CYS A 84 -0.40 5.13 -13.99
N ALA A 85 -0.93 5.16 -12.77
CA ALA A 85 -0.16 5.45 -11.55
C ALA A 85 -0.38 4.41 -10.47
N LEU A 86 0.67 4.10 -9.71
CA LEU A 86 0.66 3.28 -8.51
C LEU A 86 1.21 4.09 -7.33
N CYS A 87 0.57 3.97 -6.17
CA CYS A 87 1.06 4.56 -4.92
C CYS A 87 0.60 3.67 -3.76
N THR A 88 1.52 2.92 -3.17
CA THR A 88 1.17 1.88 -2.17
C THR A 88 1.79 2.18 -0.82
N ALA A 89 0.94 2.40 0.20
CA ALA A 89 1.36 2.70 1.56
C ALA A 89 2.37 3.86 1.62
N VAL A 90 2.01 4.98 1.02
CA VAL A 90 2.82 6.22 0.97
C VAL A 90 2.03 7.42 1.48
N LEU A 91 0.72 7.46 1.19
CA LEU A 91 -0.10 8.63 1.46
C LEU A 91 -0.17 8.98 2.95
N GLU A 92 -0.07 7.98 3.83
CA GLU A 92 0.00 8.14 5.28
C GLU A 92 1.27 8.83 5.78
N HIS A 93 2.33 8.78 5.00
CA HIS A 93 3.65 9.35 5.31
C HIS A 93 3.84 10.77 4.77
N LEU A 94 2.81 11.33 4.14
CA LEU A 94 2.84 12.64 3.53
C LEU A 94 2.11 13.67 4.39
N GLU A 95 2.77 14.79 4.74
CA GLU A 95 2.17 15.88 5.52
C GLU A 95 1.03 16.57 4.75
N GLU A 96 1.15 16.66 3.42
CA GLU A 96 0.22 17.34 2.55
C GLU A 96 -0.36 16.41 1.47
N PRO A 97 -1.17 15.39 1.86
CA PRO A 97 -1.68 14.38 0.93
C PRO A 97 -2.50 14.96 -0.23
N ASP A 98 -3.14 16.08 0.01
CA ASP A 98 -3.88 16.85 -1.01
C ASP A 98 -2.98 17.26 -2.19
N LYS A 99 -1.78 17.77 -1.89
CA LYS A 99 -0.80 18.16 -2.92
C LYS A 99 -0.29 16.95 -3.70
N ALA A 100 -0.04 15.83 -3.03
CA ALA A 100 0.44 14.62 -3.67
C ALA A 100 -0.61 14.02 -4.64
N ILE A 101 -1.87 14.00 -4.24
CA ILE A 101 -2.95 13.53 -5.12
C ILE A 101 -3.12 14.46 -6.32
N LYS A 102 -3.05 15.79 -6.11
CA LYS A 102 -3.08 16.77 -7.19
C LYS A 102 -1.91 16.62 -8.16
N GLU A 103 -0.72 16.32 -7.64
CA GLU A 103 0.46 16.10 -8.46
C GLU A 103 0.36 14.81 -9.27
N THR A 104 -0.21 13.75 -8.69
CA THR A 104 -0.53 12.51 -9.42
C THR A 104 -1.53 12.79 -10.54
N ASN A 105 -2.55 13.62 -10.30
CA ASN A 105 -3.49 14.04 -11.33
C ASN A 105 -2.76 14.78 -12.47
N ARG A 106 -1.84 15.70 -12.15
CA ARG A 106 -1.07 16.45 -13.15
C ARG A 106 -0.31 15.54 -14.11
N VAL A 107 0.39 14.52 -13.58
CA VAL A 107 1.26 13.66 -14.40
C VAL A 107 0.51 12.57 -15.16
N LEU A 108 -0.72 12.21 -14.75
CA LEU A 108 -1.58 11.27 -15.47
C LEU A 108 -2.23 11.92 -16.69
N LYS A 109 -2.43 11.15 -17.74
CA LYS A 109 -3.27 11.52 -18.90
C LYS A 109 -4.74 11.58 -18.50
N GLU A 110 -5.52 12.38 -19.25
CA GLU A 110 -6.97 12.46 -19.06
C GLU A 110 -7.65 11.10 -19.26
N GLY A 111 -8.57 10.75 -18.36
CA GLY A 111 -9.31 9.50 -18.41
C GLY A 111 -8.57 8.27 -17.88
N GLU A 112 -7.31 8.42 -17.48
CA GLU A 112 -6.46 7.32 -16.99
C GLU A 112 -6.56 7.10 -15.47
N TYR A 113 -5.98 6.00 -14.98
CA TYR A 113 -6.25 5.48 -13.65
C TYR A 113 -5.05 5.54 -12.72
N ALA A 114 -5.32 5.86 -11.46
CA ALA A 114 -4.39 5.70 -10.33
C ALA A 114 -4.90 4.62 -9.37
N ILE A 115 -4.00 3.73 -8.92
CA ILE A 115 -4.26 2.77 -7.86
C ILE A 115 -3.47 3.18 -6.62
N TYR A 116 -4.19 3.31 -5.50
CA TYR A 116 -3.60 3.58 -4.19
C TYR A 116 -3.94 2.47 -3.20
N THR A 117 -3.02 2.17 -2.28
CA THR A 117 -3.35 1.44 -1.07
C THR A 117 -3.00 2.27 0.16
N VAL A 118 -3.95 2.38 1.10
CA VAL A 118 -3.87 3.37 2.19
C VAL A 118 -4.43 2.78 3.48
N PRO A 119 -3.73 2.86 4.63
CA PRO A 119 -4.16 2.23 5.87
C PRO A 119 -5.29 2.98 6.58
N LEU A 120 -6.19 2.20 7.20
CA LEU A 120 -7.17 2.68 8.18
C LEU A 120 -6.77 2.26 9.60
N PHE A 121 -6.57 0.96 9.84
CA PHE A 121 -6.12 0.42 11.12
C PHE A 121 -4.70 -0.10 11.02
N TRP A 122 -3.73 0.67 11.52
CA TRP A 122 -2.34 0.26 11.55
C TRP A 122 -1.59 0.97 12.67
N HIS A 123 -0.66 0.28 13.32
CA HIS A 123 0.18 0.87 14.37
C HIS A 123 1.15 1.91 13.79
N LEU A 124 1.75 2.73 14.63
CA LEU A 124 2.77 3.69 14.23
C LEU A 124 3.98 2.96 13.62
N HIS A 125 4.46 3.48 12.49
CA HIS A 125 5.62 2.94 11.76
C HIS A 125 6.31 4.06 10.97
N GLU A 126 7.56 3.82 10.60
CA GLU A 126 8.39 4.80 9.86
C GLU A 126 8.46 6.20 10.50
N GLU A 127 8.39 6.24 11.84
CA GLU A 127 8.47 7.49 12.61
C GLU A 127 9.74 8.29 12.28
N PRO A 128 9.67 9.63 12.20
CA PRO A 128 8.54 10.49 12.56
C PRO A 128 7.54 10.79 11.41
N ARG A 129 7.70 10.19 10.24
CA ARG A 129 6.88 10.46 9.06
C ARG A 129 5.67 9.51 8.98
N ASP A 130 4.81 9.50 9.98
CA ASP A 130 3.58 8.68 10.03
C ASP A 130 2.42 9.56 10.52
N PHE A 131 1.76 10.24 9.58
CA PHE A 131 0.87 11.37 9.88
C PHE A 131 -0.61 10.99 9.92
N TYR A 132 -1.06 10.07 9.03
CA TYR A 132 -2.48 9.87 8.82
C TYR A 132 -2.91 8.40 8.77
N ARG A 133 -4.20 8.21 9.12
CA ARG A 133 -5.01 7.01 8.84
C ARG A 133 -6.29 7.47 8.17
N TYR A 134 -6.70 6.80 7.12
CA TYR A 134 -7.76 7.31 6.26
C TYR A 134 -9.03 6.47 6.34
N THR A 135 -10.16 7.14 6.56
CA THR A 135 -11.48 6.53 6.37
C THR A 135 -11.84 6.52 4.87
N LYS A 136 -12.75 5.62 4.48
CA LYS A 136 -13.27 5.60 3.10
C LYS A 136 -13.85 6.94 2.64
N TYR A 137 -14.48 7.68 3.54
CA TYR A 137 -15.06 8.99 3.25
C TYR A 137 -14.00 10.08 3.09
N GLY A 138 -12.94 10.01 3.90
CA GLY A 138 -11.79 10.91 3.78
C GLY A 138 -11.06 10.71 2.44
N LEU A 139 -10.83 9.44 2.05
CA LEU A 139 -10.23 9.11 0.75
C LEU A 139 -11.09 9.62 -0.39
N LYS A 140 -12.40 9.32 -0.39
CA LYS A 140 -13.31 9.80 -1.43
C LYS A 140 -13.22 11.32 -1.56
N TYR A 141 -13.35 12.06 -0.47
CA TYR A 141 -13.26 13.51 -0.47
C TYR A 141 -11.94 14.05 -1.05
N LEU A 142 -10.81 13.47 -0.62
CA LEU A 142 -9.47 13.89 -1.06
C LEU A 142 -9.28 13.69 -2.57
N PHE A 143 -9.68 12.55 -3.10
CA PHE A 143 -9.51 12.25 -4.53
C PHE A 143 -10.46 13.10 -5.40
N GLU A 144 -11.75 13.19 -5.03
CA GLU A 144 -12.73 13.98 -5.79
C GLU A 144 -12.37 15.47 -5.83
N LYS A 145 -11.89 16.02 -4.70
CA LYS A 145 -11.42 17.41 -4.62
C LYS A 145 -10.25 17.70 -5.58
N ASN A 146 -9.44 16.68 -5.89
CA ASN A 146 -8.25 16.82 -6.72
C ASN A 146 -8.43 16.28 -8.16
N GLY A 147 -9.67 16.28 -8.67
CA GLY A 147 -9.96 15.99 -10.08
C GLY A 147 -9.94 14.50 -10.42
N PHE A 148 -10.30 13.65 -9.47
CA PHE A 148 -10.50 12.23 -9.70
C PHE A 148 -11.94 11.81 -9.43
N GLU A 149 -12.43 10.85 -10.20
CA GLU A 149 -13.62 10.06 -9.88
C GLU A 149 -13.18 8.75 -9.19
N ILE A 150 -13.81 8.40 -8.06
CA ILE A 150 -13.57 7.10 -7.42
C ILE A 150 -14.35 6.01 -8.17
N VAL A 151 -13.62 5.13 -8.84
CA VAL A 151 -14.18 3.97 -9.55
C VAL A 151 -14.36 2.78 -8.61
N GLU A 152 -13.37 2.52 -7.77
CA GLU A 152 -13.38 1.46 -6.77
C GLU A 152 -12.78 1.96 -5.46
N LEU A 153 -13.41 1.63 -4.34
CA LEU A 153 -12.87 1.83 -3.00
C LEU A 153 -13.13 0.57 -2.19
N LYS A 154 -12.12 -0.29 -2.12
CA LYS A 154 -12.26 -1.64 -1.62
C LYS A 154 -11.51 -1.85 -0.31
N PRO A 155 -12.17 -2.31 0.78
CA PRO A 155 -11.50 -2.79 1.96
C PRO A 155 -10.75 -4.09 1.63
N LEU A 156 -9.52 -4.24 2.16
CA LEU A 156 -8.71 -5.43 1.92
C LEU A 156 -9.01 -6.57 2.88
N SER A 157 -9.61 -6.28 4.05
CA SER A 157 -9.97 -7.28 5.07
C SER A 157 -11.15 -6.82 5.92
N GLY A 158 -11.55 -7.67 6.86
CA GLY A 158 -12.47 -7.35 7.94
C GLY A 158 -11.76 -7.37 9.31
N PHE A 159 -12.56 -7.45 10.37
CA PHE A 159 -12.15 -7.42 11.77
C PHE A 159 -11.09 -8.48 12.10
N CYS A 160 -11.36 -9.74 11.73
CA CYS A 160 -10.50 -10.87 12.13
C CYS A 160 -9.06 -10.70 11.66
N VAL A 161 -8.85 -10.34 10.39
CA VAL A 161 -7.49 -10.18 9.83
C VAL A 161 -6.80 -8.96 10.42
N THR A 162 -7.51 -7.85 10.54
CA THR A 162 -6.96 -6.58 11.03
C THR A 162 -6.46 -6.69 12.46
N PHE A 163 -7.31 -7.13 13.39
CA PHE A 163 -6.94 -7.20 14.80
C PHE A 163 -6.01 -8.36 15.12
N ALA A 164 -6.09 -9.46 14.37
CA ALA A 164 -5.09 -10.52 14.47
C ALA A 164 -3.70 -10.05 14.03
N GLN A 165 -3.60 -9.24 12.99
CA GLN A 165 -2.33 -8.68 12.55
C GLN A 165 -1.76 -7.71 13.58
N GLU A 166 -2.57 -6.83 14.18
CA GLU A 166 -2.14 -5.96 15.27
C GLU A 166 -1.68 -6.76 16.50
N LEU A 167 -2.42 -7.81 16.86
CA LEU A 167 -2.00 -8.73 17.93
C LEU A 167 -0.66 -9.40 17.61
N ILE A 168 -0.45 -9.85 16.37
CA ILE A 168 0.82 -10.44 15.94
C ILE A 168 1.95 -9.40 16.09
N TYR A 169 1.76 -8.17 15.65
CA TYR A 169 2.76 -7.12 15.83
C TYR A 169 3.07 -6.87 17.31
N TYR A 170 2.06 -6.87 18.16
CA TYR A 170 2.22 -6.68 19.60
C TYR A 170 3.02 -7.83 20.24
N ILE A 171 2.69 -9.10 19.98
CA ILE A 171 3.40 -10.25 20.57
C ILE A 171 4.83 -10.39 20.05
N TRP A 172 5.11 -9.94 18.81
CA TRP A 172 6.48 -9.95 18.28
C TRP A 172 7.45 -9.05 19.06
N ARG A 173 6.96 -8.10 19.85
CA ARG A 173 7.77 -7.27 20.75
C ARG A 173 8.44 -8.09 21.84
N PHE A 174 7.87 -9.25 22.20
CA PHE A 174 8.43 -10.16 23.22
C PHE A 174 9.49 -11.12 22.67
N ARG A 175 9.77 -11.05 21.37
CA ARG A 175 10.81 -11.84 20.70
C ARG A 175 12.20 -11.21 20.88
N ILE A 176 12.59 -11.00 22.13
CA ILE A 176 13.86 -10.40 22.57
C ILE A 176 14.84 -11.47 23.06
N GLY A 177 16.11 -11.10 23.25
CA GLY A 177 17.13 -12.00 23.83
C GLY A 177 17.68 -13.08 22.88
N GLY A 178 17.33 -13.02 21.61
CA GLY A 178 17.84 -13.90 20.56
C GLY A 178 17.39 -15.36 20.70
N LYS A 179 18.11 -16.27 20.04
CA LYS A 179 17.73 -17.70 19.91
C LYS A 179 17.72 -18.48 21.23
N LEU A 180 18.30 -17.97 22.29
CA LEU A 180 18.29 -18.58 23.63
C LEU A 180 16.95 -18.36 24.35
N ASN A 181 16.17 -17.38 23.96
CA ASN A 181 14.83 -17.17 24.50
C ASN A 181 13.83 -18.12 23.82
N PRO A 182 13.08 -18.97 24.54
CA PRO A 182 12.06 -19.84 23.96
C PRO A 182 11.02 -19.10 23.11
N LEU A 183 10.66 -17.87 23.49
CA LEU A 183 9.73 -17.02 22.77
C LEU A 183 10.22 -16.70 21.34
N TRP A 184 11.53 -16.71 21.12
CA TRP A 184 12.10 -16.54 19.78
C TRP A 184 11.57 -17.54 18.76
N TRP A 185 11.30 -18.76 19.19
CA TRP A 185 10.81 -19.87 18.37
C TRP A 185 9.29 -20.03 18.43
N ILE A 186 8.70 -19.79 19.61
CA ILE A 186 7.26 -19.99 19.86
C ILE A 186 6.42 -18.92 19.16
N ILE A 187 6.83 -17.64 19.22
CA ILE A 187 6.05 -16.51 18.65
C ILE A 187 5.78 -16.68 17.14
N PRO A 188 6.74 -17.06 16.28
CA PRO A 188 6.46 -17.33 14.88
C PRO A 188 5.42 -18.44 14.66
N VAL A 189 5.45 -19.50 15.47
CA VAL A 189 4.48 -20.62 15.39
C VAL A 189 3.09 -20.14 15.77
N ILE A 190 2.96 -19.41 16.88
CA ILE A 190 1.69 -18.79 17.30
C ILE A 190 1.17 -17.86 16.21
N SER A 191 2.04 -17.04 15.62
CA SER A 191 1.66 -16.11 14.55
C SER A 191 1.12 -16.83 13.32
N LEU A 192 1.72 -17.94 12.91
CA LEU A 192 1.23 -18.77 11.80
C LEU A 192 -0.13 -19.40 12.13
N PHE A 193 -0.31 -19.86 13.36
CA PHE A 193 -1.58 -20.44 13.81
C PHE A 193 -2.71 -19.39 13.79
N ILE A 194 -2.45 -18.19 14.34
CA ILE A 194 -3.39 -17.06 14.30
C ILE A 194 -3.74 -16.72 12.85
N GLN A 195 -2.74 -16.57 11.97
CA GLN A 195 -2.96 -16.26 10.56
C GLN A 195 -3.78 -17.35 9.84
N GLY A 196 -3.55 -18.63 10.16
CA GLY A 196 -4.30 -19.76 9.60
C GLY A 196 -5.78 -19.71 9.98
N ILE A 197 -6.10 -19.45 11.26
CA ILE A 197 -7.47 -19.26 11.73
C ILE A 197 -8.12 -18.07 11.02
N CYS A 198 -7.41 -16.91 11.00
CA CYS A 198 -7.93 -15.69 10.39
C CYS A 198 -8.11 -15.80 8.87
N TYR A 199 -7.29 -16.59 8.20
CA TYR A 199 -7.50 -16.92 6.78
C TYR A 199 -8.85 -17.62 6.54
N LEU A 200 -9.23 -18.53 7.43
CA LEU A 200 -10.53 -19.21 7.34
C LEU A 200 -11.69 -18.27 7.69
N LEU A 201 -11.56 -17.51 8.78
CA LEU A 201 -12.57 -16.57 9.25
C LEU A 201 -12.79 -15.42 8.27
N ASN A 202 -11.76 -14.97 7.56
CA ASN A 202 -11.87 -13.90 6.54
C ASN A 202 -12.83 -14.25 5.39
N LYS A 203 -13.15 -15.54 5.20
CA LYS A 203 -14.14 -15.96 4.18
C LYS A 203 -15.58 -15.61 4.56
N ILE A 204 -15.85 -15.48 5.85
CA ILE A 204 -17.18 -15.19 6.41
C ILE A 204 -17.26 -13.80 7.05
N ASP A 205 -16.11 -13.22 7.40
CA ASP A 205 -16.02 -11.87 7.97
C ASP A 205 -16.29 -10.83 6.88
N ARG A 206 -17.37 -10.06 7.06
CA ARG A 206 -17.79 -8.99 6.14
C ARG A 206 -17.78 -7.61 6.80
N SER A 207 -17.07 -7.47 7.90
CA SER A 207 -16.97 -6.23 8.68
C SER A 207 -16.01 -5.23 8.03
N GLU A 208 -16.41 -4.68 6.89
CA GLU A 208 -15.59 -3.78 6.05
C GLU A 208 -15.12 -2.51 6.78
N GLU A 209 -15.84 -2.08 7.82
CA GLU A 209 -15.51 -0.95 8.68
C GLU A 209 -14.25 -1.15 9.52
N PHE A 210 -13.77 -2.40 9.64
CA PHE A 210 -12.58 -2.75 10.41
C PHE A 210 -11.37 -3.11 9.52
N THR A 211 -11.38 -2.76 8.25
CA THR A 211 -10.25 -3.09 7.36
C THR A 211 -8.95 -2.45 7.80
N TRP A 212 -7.84 -3.18 7.66
CA TRP A 212 -6.51 -2.62 7.92
C TRP A 212 -6.08 -1.62 6.83
N MET A 213 -6.54 -1.81 5.59
CA MET A 213 -6.16 -1.00 4.43
C MET A 213 -7.28 -0.94 3.39
N TYR A 214 -7.40 0.19 2.71
CA TYR A 214 -8.22 0.34 1.52
C TYR A 214 -7.37 0.29 0.26
N LEU A 215 -7.92 -0.30 -0.81
CA LEU A 215 -7.47 -0.10 -2.17
C LEU A 215 -8.43 0.89 -2.85
N VAL A 216 -7.86 1.92 -3.46
CA VAL A 216 -8.57 2.96 -4.21
C VAL A 216 -8.19 2.85 -5.68
N VAL A 217 -9.17 2.81 -6.57
CA VAL A 217 -9.00 3.05 -8.00
C VAL A 217 -9.65 4.37 -8.31
N ALA A 218 -8.87 5.33 -8.75
CA ALA A 218 -9.30 6.67 -9.06
C ALA A 218 -9.03 6.98 -10.54
N LYS A 219 -10.04 7.50 -11.25
CA LYS A 219 -9.95 7.90 -12.65
C LYS A 219 -9.81 9.41 -12.73
N LYS A 220 -8.83 9.91 -13.47
CA LYS A 220 -8.69 11.34 -13.76
C LYS A 220 -9.84 11.84 -14.63
N ILE A 221 -10.48 12.98 -14.24
CA ILE A 221 -11.59 13.64 -14.94
C ILE A 221 -11.24 15.08 -15.28
#